data_452e1751d007e99d5df1d169bb57aae3
#
_entry.id   452e1751d007e99d5df1d169bb57aae3
#
_cell.length_a   1.000
_cell.length_b   1.000
_cell.length_c   1.000
_cell.angle_alpha   90.00
_cell.angle_beta   90.00
_cell.angle_gamma   90.00
#
_symmetry.space_group_name_H-M   'P 1'
#
loop_
_entity.id
_entity.type
_entity.pdbx_description
1 polymer ?
#
loop_
_entity_poly.entity_id
_entity_poly.type
_entity_poly.pdbx_seq_one_letter_code
_entity_poly.pdbx_strand_id
1 'polypeptide(L)'
;QAAVRGLKALRDGKGIVFVKSAGNAFDSVGLSEDTSADCGVLAGAYGCVNSGNDTTNLEPNVIVTAALNAKGQAASYSSTGSVLWITGMGGEYASAGQYGEQSRLSAEQIAQGRAGDGPTIFSTDIRSCTEGYSRSDANPERTNAFMRGVSERVPGVKDNPDCDYSTMNGTSSAAPTISGVVALMLSANPALTWRDVRDILRQSARVVDEGYEKRTRSFRAPRQDKPHDGLFDLQANALLPQAADKSQIAPGATQVPVELGWQTNAAGYRYSNWYGFGVPDAAKAVELALLYKKEPARSRSAQQAVPEFTAVADLKGFEYQKVSLLGTFQGSGQTVDQFQVRLTGTELCLGSLGIAVESPSGTKSLLKMPLDHFAHPLRAVAAFTGYGLGSYAFHGENAQGTWKIYAVASNPRLNPADWSAADGWSTATTTCAAAPAEGATAPQATLQVQARVIAQ
;
A
#
# COMPACT_ATOMS: atom_id res chain seq x y z
N GLN A 1 -1.88 -11.92 -13.98
CA GLN A 1 -2.00 -12.99 -12.96
C GLN A 1 -1.53 -14.35 -13.49
N ALA A 2 -2.05 -14.86 -14.64
CA ALA A 2 -1.70 -16.19 -15.16
C ALA A 2 -0.19 -16.37 -15.38
N ALA A 3 0.50 -15.36 -15.97
CA ALA A 3 1.95 -15.40 -16.16
C ALA A 3 2.71 -15.49 -14.83
N VAL A 4 2.31 -14.68 -13.83
CA VAL A 4 2.94 -14.69 -12.51
C VAL A 4 2.75 -16.03 -11.81
N ARG A 5 1.56 -16.65 -11.94
CA ARG A 5 1.31 -18.00 -11.42
C ARG A 5 2.19 -19.06 -12.06
N GLY A 6 2.41 -18.97 -13.37
CA GLY A 6 3.28 -19.88 -14.11
C GLY A 6 4.74 -19.84 -13.66
N LEU A 7 5.21 -18.69 -13.13
CA LEU A 7 6.58 -18.55 -12.65
C LEU A 7 6.90 -19.42 -11.42
N LYS A 8 5.89 -19.97 -10.74
CA LYS A 8 6.07 -20.88 -9.59
C LYS A 8 6.74 -22.20 -9.97
N ALA A 9 6.65 -22.62 -11.23
CA ALA A 9 7.25 -23.87 -11.70
C ALA A 9 8.70 -23.72 -12.19
N LEU A 10 9.19 -22.51 -12.40
CA LEU A 10 10.54 -22.24 -12.91
C LEU A 10 11.62 -22.48 -11.85
N ARG A 11 12.88 -22.34 -12.21
CA ARG A 11 14.06 -22.61 -11.37
C ARG A 11 14.05 -24.04 -10.82
N ASP A 12 13.86 -25.03 -11.68
CA ASP A 12 13.77 -26.45 -11.30
C ASP A 12 12.73 -26.71 -10.20
N GLY A 13 11.56 -26.09 -10.35
CA GLY A 13 10.46 -26.22 -9.39
C GLY A 13 10.58 -25.38 -8.11
N LYS A 14 11.61 -24.52 -7.98
CA LYS A 14 11.78 -23.62 -6.82
C LYS A 14 10.96 -22.31 -6.97
N GLY A 15 10.54 -22.01 -8.19
CA GLY A 15 9.80 -20.78 -8.54
C GLY A 15 10.68 -19.54 -8.65
N ILE A 16 10.23 -18.59 -9.45
CA ILE A 16 10.84 -17.26 -9.54
C ILE A 16 10.40 -16.44 -8.33
N VAL A 17 11.34 -15.71 -7.74
CA VAL A 17 11.06 -14.68 -6.73
C VAL A 17 10.67 -13.41 -7.47
N PHE A 18 9.46 -12.95 -7.26
CA PHE A 18 8.92 -11.78 -7.93
C PHE A 18 8.77 -10.64 -6.93
N VAL A 19 9.66 -9.64 -6.99
CA VAL A 19 9.63 -8.44 -6.15
C VAL A 19 8.96 -7.33 -6.94
N LYS A 20 7.96 -6.68 -6.36
CA LYS A 20 7.15 -5.67 -7.03
C LYS A 20 6.95 -4.45 -6.12
N SER A 21 6.98 -3.26 -6.73
CA SER A 21 6.67 -1.99 -6.07
C SER A 21 5.20 -1.91 -5.64
N ALA A 22 4.95 -1.32 -4.48
CA ALA A 22 3.60 -1.11 -3.94
C ALA A 22 2.79 -0.05 -4.70
N GLY A 23 3.47 0.90 -5.33
CA GLY A 23 2.88 2.08 -5.97
C GLY A 23 3.28 3.38 -5.26
N ASN A 24 3.11 4.51 -5.96
CA ASN A 24 3.54 5.84 -5.50
C ASN A 24 2.36 6.83 -5.42
N ALA A 25 1.20 6.34 -5.04
CA ALA A 25 -0.05 7.11 -5.05
C ALA A 25 -0.68 7.19 -3.65
N PHE A 26 0.15 7.49 -2.63
CA PHE A 26 -0.35 7.68 -1.27
C PHE A 26 -1.26 8.90 -1.16
N ASP A 27 -0.88 10.01 -1.76
CA ASP A 27 -1.55 11.31 -1.65
C ASP A 27 -2.28 11.76 -2.92
N SER A 28 -2.28 10.95 -3.98
CA SER A 28 -2.91 11.29 -5.25
C SER A 28 -3.66 10.13 -5.88
N VAL A 29 -4.68 10.43 -6.64
CA VAL A 29 -5.45 9.43 -7.41
C VAL A 29 -4.76 9.00 -8.71
N GLY A 30 -3.62 9.59 -9.07
CA GLY A 30 -2.83 9.19 -10.23
C GLY A 30 -3.61 9.24 -11.55
N LEU A 31 -4.27 10.33 -11.86
CA LEU A 31 -5.07 10.46 -13.08
C LEU A 31 -4.20 10.64 -14.32
N SER A 32 -3.14 11.45 -14.21
CA SER A 32 -2.07 11.64 -15.19
C SER A 32 -0.87 12.31 -14.54
N GLU A 33 0.27 12.44 -15.26
CA GLU A 33 1.43 13.19 -14.76
C GLU A 33 1.10 14.69 -14.53
N ASP A 34 0.13 15.22 -15.25
CA ASP A 34 -0.24 16.64 -15.23
C ASP A 34 -1.49 16.91 -14.37
N THR A 35 -2.29 15.90 -14.03
CA THR A 35 -3.53 16.03 -13.25
C THR A 35 -3.50 15.06 -12.07
N SER A 36 -2.81 15.42 -11.01
CA SER A 36 -2.89 14.70 -9.74
C SER A 36 -3.97 15.35 -8.87
N ALA A 37 -5.05 14.63 -8.62
CA ALA A 37 -6.03 15.00 -7.60
C ALA A 37 -5.74 14.18 -6.34
N ASP A 38 -6.01 14.74 -5.16
CA ASP A 38 -5.88 14.01 -3.92
C ASP A 38 -7.16 13.25 -3.54
N CYS A 39 -7.14 12.53 -2.44
CA CYS A 39 -8.27 11.78 -1.92
C CYS A 39 -9.21 12.59 -1.03
N GLY A 40 -9.30 13.90 -1.25
CA GLY A 40 -10.24 14.73 -0.51
C GLY A 40 -10.00 14.72 0.99
N VAL A 41 -11.05 14.47 1.76
CA VAL A 41 -11.04 14.54 3.23
C VAL A 41 -10.03 13.59 3.88
N LEU A 42 -9.70 12.47 3.26
CA LEU A 42 -8.72 11.50 3.77
C LEU A 42 -7.29 11.74 3.28
N ALA A 43 -7.07 12.75 2.43
CA ALA A 43 -5.74 13.07 1.94
C ALA A 43 -4.74 13.28 3.10
N GLY A 44 -3.62 12.61 3.05
CA GLY A 44 -2.58 12.67 4.09
C GLY A 44 -2.84 11.82 5.34
N ALA A 45 -4.07 11.38 5.59
CA ALA A 45 -4.39 10.50 6.72
C ALA A 45 -4.38 9.02 6.32
N TYR A 46 -4.70 8.74 5.06
CA TYR A 46 -4.87 7.42 4.50
C TYR A 46 -4.41 7.40 3.04
N GLY A 47 -3.84 6.29 2.58
CA GLY A 47 -3.36 6.17 1.21
C GLY A 47 -4.48 6.18 0.17
N CYS A 48 -4.37 7.07 -0.81
CA CYS A 48 -5.34 7.24 -1.89
C CYS A 48 -5.57 5.97 -2.70
N VAL A 49 -4.49 5.37 -3.16
CA VAL A 49 -4.53 4.13 -3.95
C VAL A 49 -3.97 3.01 -3.11
N ASN A 50 -4.84 2.06 -2.78
CA ASN A 50 -4.47 0.85 -2.07
C ASN A 50 -3.63 -0.05 -2.99
N SER A 51 -2.49 -0.53 -2.51
CA SER A 51 -1.62 -1.45 -3.26
C SER A 51 -2.33 -2.76 -3.65
N GLY A 52 -3.38 -3.17 -2.94
CA GLY A 52 -4.23 -4.32 -3.26
C GLY A 52 -5.12 -4.14 -4.49
N ASN A 53 -5.27 -2.92 -5.01
CA ASN A 53 -6.04 -2.65 -6.23
C ASN A 53 -5.33 -3.18 -7.50
N ASP A 54 -4.01 -3.35 -7.46
CA ASP A 54 -3.32 -4.14 -8.47
C ASP A 54 -3.49 -5.63 -8.14
N THR A 55 -4.27 -6.30 -8.97
CA THR A 55 -4.60 -7.74 -8.78
C THR A 55 -3.38 -8.65 -8.82
N THR A 56 -2.26 -8.22 -9.39
CA THR A 56 -0.98 -8.95 -9.34
C THR A 56 -0.45 -9.03 -7.92
N ASN A 57 -0.71 -8.00 -7.11
CA ASN A 57 -0.28 -7.92 -5.71
C ASN A 57 -1.04 -8.91 -4.79
N LEU A 58 -2.10 -9.52 -5.28
CA LEU A 58 -2.84 -10.58 -4.57
C LEU A 58 -2.24 -11.97 -4.77
N GLU A 59 -1.28 -12.12 -5.69
CA GLU A 59 -0.63 -13.41 -5.92
C GLU A 59 0.41 -13.70 -4.82
N PRO A 60 0.34 -14.85 -4.15
CA PRO A 60 1.22 -15.13 -3.01
C PRO A 60 2.71 -15.14 -3.34
N ASN A 61 3.10 -15.40 -4.59
CA ASN A 61 4.50 -15.37 -5.03
C ASN A 61 5.02 -13.99 -5.41
N VAL A 62 4.22 -12.93 -5.18
CA VAL A 62 4.64 -11.54 -5.37
C VAL A 62 4.98 -10.93 -4.03
N ILE A 63 6.21 -10.44 -3.91
CA ILE A 63 6.69 -9.70 -2.74
C ILE A 63 6.43 -8.22 -2.98
N VAL A 64 5.33 -7.72 -2.43
CA VAL A 64 4.94 -6.31 -2.57
C VAL A 64 5.75 -5.46 -1.60
N THR A 65 6.47 -4.47 -2.14
CA THR A 65 7.49 -3.70 -1.40
C THR A 65 7.06 -2.24 -1.27
N ALA A 66 6.90 -1.78 -0.03
CA ALA A 66 6.73 -0.38 0.33
C ALA A 66 8.07 0.36 0.37
N ALA A 67 8.03 1.69 0.42
CA ALA A 67 9.23 2.53 0.40
C ALA A 67 9.48 3.22 1.74
N LEU A 68 10.74 3.14 2.22
CA LEU A 68 11.25 3.84 3.39
C LEU A 68 12.14 5.00 2.96
N ASN A 69 12.04 6.13 3.66
CA ASN A 69 12.95 7.26 3.51
C ASN A 69 14.16 7.18 4.48
N ALA A 70 15.09 8.11 4.37
CA ALA A 70 16.30 8.15 5.19
C ALA A 70 16.05 8.45 6.68
N LYS A 71 14.85 8.90 7.06
CA LYS A 71 14.46 9.10 8.45
C LYS A 71 13.93 7.81 9.11
N GLY A 72 13.90 6.70 8.38
CA GLY A 72 13.30 5.45 8.85
C GLY A 72 11.77 5.46 8.86
N GLN A 73 11.17 6.32 8.07
CA GLN A 73 9.73 6.52 7.93
C GLN A 73 9.27 6.13 6.54
N ALA A 74 7.99 5.84 6.36
CA ALA A 74 7.46 5.59 5.03
C ALA A 74 7.70 6.83 4.15
N ALA A 75 8.17 6.59 2.93
CA ALA A 75 8.33 7.65 1.95
C ALA A 75 6.98 8.29 1.63
N SER A 76 6.98 9.60 1.34
CA SER A 76 5.76 10.43 1.24
C SER A 76 4.75 9.91 0.21
N TYR A 77 5.22 9.26 -0.80
CA TYR A 77 4.44 8.73 -1.93
C TYR A 77 4.04 7.25 -1.77
N SER A 78 4.63 6.51 -0.81
CA SER A 78 4.49 5.05 -0.75
C SER A 78 3.04 4.63 -0.56
N SER A 79 2.46 3.93 -1.54
CA SER A 79 1.13 3.35 -1.42
C SER A 79 1.08 2.34 -0.28
N THR A 80 -0.02 2.35 0.46
CA THR A 80 -0.30 1.46 1.58
C THR A 80 -1.24 0.33 1.18
N GLY A 81 -1.41 -0.66 2.03
CA GLY A 81 -2.40 -1.74 1.85
C GLY A 81 -2.04 -3.02 2.58
N SER A 82 -3.06 -3.82 2.83
CA SER A 82 -2.95 -5.09 3.57
C SER A 82 -2.25 -6.22 2.81
N VAL A 83 -1.82 -5.98 1.56
CA VAL A 83 -1.04 -6.92 0.74
C VAL A 83 0.45 -6.62 0.72
N LEU A 84 0.92 -5.59 1.43
CA LEU A 84 2.34 -5.34 1.57
C LEU A 84 3.03 -6.51 2.28
N TRP A 85 4.18 -6.95 1.74
CA TRP A 85 4.97 -7.98 2.39
C TRP A 85 6.10 -7.39 3.22
N ILE A 86 6.86 -6.44 2.62
CA ILE A 86 8.09 -5.91 3.19
C ILE A 86 8.30 -4.47 2.78
N THR A 87 9.24 -3.77 3.40
CA THR A 87 9.63 -2.41 3.05
C THR A 87 11.10 -2.35 2.65
N GLY A 88 11.40 -1.64 1.57
CA GLY A 88 12.75 -1.38 1.07
C GLY A 88 13.11 0.10 1.11
N MET A 89 14.35 0.43 0.79
CA MET A 89 14.84 1.81 0.73
C MET A 89 14.33 2.49 -0.55
N GLY A 90 13.49 3.52 -0.44
CA GLY A 90 12.88 4.22 -1.57
C GLY A 90 13.31 5.68 -1.72
N GLY A 91 13.83 6.29 -0.65
CA GLY A 91 14.20 7.71 -0.63
C GLY A 91 13.00 8.66 -0.68
N GLU A 92 13.29 9.94 -0.78
CA GLU A 92 12.33 11.04 -0.97
C GLU A 92 12.69 11.86 -2.22
N TYR A 93 12.00 12.97 -2.44
CA TYR A 93 12.15 13.81 -3.63
C TYR A 93 13.40 14.71 -3.59
N ALA A 94 14.19 14.70 -2.54
CA ALA A 94 15.34 15.58 -2.34
C ALA A 94 14.97 17.07 -2.49
N SER A 95 13.80 17.48 -2.00
CA SER A 95 13.26 18.82 -2.17
C SER A 95 13.84 19.85 -1.21
N ALA A 96 14.54 19.40 -0.17
CA ALA A 96 15.24 20.27 0.77
C ALA A 96 16.63 19.71 1.04
N GLY A 97 17.63 20.50 0.89
CA GLY A 97 19.01 20.14 1.16
C GLY A 97 19.87 20.08 -0.09
N GLN A 98 21.03 19.50 0.05
CA GLN A 98 22.18 19.62 -0.81
C GLN A 98 21.97 19.24 -2.29
N TYR A 99 21.03 18.35 -2.57
CA TYR A 99 20.69 17.90 -3.91
C TYR A 99 19.21 18.14 -4.23
N GLY A 100 18.52 18.97 -3.41
CA GLY A 100 17.08 19.09 -3.40
C GLY A 100 16.51 20.41 -3.87
N GLU A 101 17.32 21.44 -4.06
CA GLU A 101 16.84 22.80 -4.37
C GLU A 101 16.09 22.91 -5.69
N GLN A 102 16.19 21.87 -6.53
CA GLN A 102 15.54 21.84 -7.83
C GLN A 102 14.79 20.53 -8.04
N SER A 103 14.16 20.08 -6.99
CA SER A 103 13.19 19.01 -7.11
C SER A 103 12.01 19.47 -7.99
N ARG A 104 11.18 18.55 -8.41
CA ARG A 104 9.92 18.82 -9.14
C ARG A 104 8.95 19.77 -8.43
N LEU A 105 9.30 20.25 -7.25
CA LEU A 105 8.53 21.20 -6.48
C LEU A 105 9.05 22.61 -6.71
N SER A 106 8.16 23.54 -7.06
CA SER A 106 8.51 24.95 -7.13
C SER A 106 8.86 25.49 -5.74
N ALA A 107 9.63 26.59 -5.66
CA ALA A 107 9.92 27.27 -4.40
C ALA A 107 8.64 27.62 -3.63
N GLU A 108 7.56 27.94 -4.34
CA GLU A 108 6.23 28.20 -3.81
C GLU A 108 5.59 26.94 -3.21
N GLN A 109 5.74 25.79 -3.86
CA GLN A 109 5.29 24.50 -3.35
C GLN A 109 6.07 24.07 -2.10
N ILE A 110 7.38 24.35 -2.05
CA ILE A 110 8.24 24.13 -0.87
C ILE A 110 7.82 25.07 0.27
N ALA A 111 7.63 26.36 -0.02
CA ALA A 111 7.16 27.34 0.95
C ALA A 111 5.74 27.04 1.49
N GLN A 112 4.93 26.33 0.70
CA GLN A 112 3.63 25.81 1.08
C GLN A 112 3.71 24.49 1.85
N GLY A 113 4.92 24.04 2.27
CA GLY A 113 5.11 22.82 3.05
C GLY A 113 4.91 21.53 2.26
N ARG A 114 4.97 21.56 0.94
CA ARG A 114 5.16 20.34 0.15
C ARG A 114 6.55 19.83 0.44
N ALA A 115 6.64 18.94 1.36
CA ALA A 115 7.91 18.40 1.79
C ALA A 115 8.03 16.96 1.36
N GLY A 116 8.82 16.72 0.36
CA GLY A 116 9.60 15.52 0.31
C GLY A 116 10.91 15.78 1.06
N ASP A 117 10.87 15.83 2.38
CA ASP A 117 11.97 16.29 3.24
C ASP A 117 13.07 15.26 3.42
N GLY A 118 13.56 14.63 2.41
CA GLY A 118 14.61 13.68 2.59
C GLY A 118 15.46 13.45 1.35
N PRO A 119 16.65 12.86 1.52
CA PRO A 119 17.50 12.50 0.41
C PRO A 119 16.82 11.46 -0.48
N THR A 120 17.13 11.55 -1.74
CA THR A 120 16.80 10.56 -2.75
C THR A 120 17.76 9.37 -2.70
N ILE A 121 17.54 8.36 -3.52
CA ILE A 121 18.47 7.25 -3.74
C ILE A 121 19.43 7.62 -4.89
N PHE A 122 20.71 7.33 -4.73
CA PHE A 122 21.67 7.38 -5.82
C PHE A 122 21.70 6.04 -6.55
N SER A 123 21.77 6.11 -7.87
CA SER A 123 21.88 4.96 -8.76
C SER A 123 22.93 5.22 -9.83
N THR A 124 23.44 4.18 -10.46
CA THR A 124 24.28 4.30 -11.64
C THR A 124 23.47 4.80 -12.84
N ASP A 125 24.13 5.53 -13.72
CA ASP A 125 23.60 6.01 -15.00
C ASP A 125 24.58 5.72 -16.13
N ILE A 126 24.21 6.01 -17.34
CA ILE A 126 25.11 5.94 -18.50
C ILE A 126 26.19 7.01 -18.33
N ARG A 127 27.45 6.63 -18.45
CA ARG A 127 28.58 7.56 -18.39
C ARG A 127 28.60 8.47 -19.59
N SER A 128 27.84 9.54 -19.54
CA SER A 128 27.72 10.53 -20.58
C SER A 128 26.94 11.75 -20.06
N CYS A 129 27.46 12.95 -20.26
CA CYS A 129 26.72 14.18 -19.94
C CYS A 129 25.77 14.64 -21.07
N THR A 130 25.57 13.84 -22.10
CA THR A 130 24.66 14.11 -23.22
C THR A 130 23.55 13.06 -23.33
N GLU A 131 23.68 11.92 -22.62
CA GLU A 131 22.73 10.81 -22.61
C GLU A 131 22.37 10.45 -21.17
N GLY A 132 21.39 9.58 -20.96
CA GLY A 132 20.98 9.16 -19.63
C GLY A 132 20.06 10.16 -18.93
N TYR A 133 19.87 9.97 -17.63
CA TYR A 133 19.06 10.84 -16.77
C TYR A 133 19.88 12.03 -16.27
N SER A 134 21.18 11.84 -15.96
CA SER A 134 22.10 12.90 -15.58
C SER A 134 22.74 13.50 -16.81
N ARG A 135 22.34 14.71 -17.16
CA ARG A 135 22.78 15.42 -18.36
C ARG A 135 22.98 16.90 -18.10
N SER A 136 23.99 17.51 -18.75
CA SER A 136 24.27 18.92 -18.62
C SER A 136 23.14 19.82 -19.18
N ASP A 137 22.36 19.31 -20.13
CA ASP A 137 21.21 19.99 -20.75
C ASP A 137 19.87 19.63 -20.10
N ALA A 138 19.88 18.85 -19.01
CA ALA A 138 18.67 18.45 -18.33
C ALA A 138 17.92 19.68 -17.78
N ASN A 139 16.58 19.64 -17.90
CA ASN A 139 15.72 20.74 -17.47
C ASN A 139 15.94 21.05 -15.98
N PRO A 140 16.39 22.27 -15.61
CA PRO A 140 16.64 22.62 -14.22
C PRO A 140 15.41 22.62 -13.33
N GLU A 141 14.21 22.68 -13.88
CA GLU A 141 12.95 22.57 -13.14
C GLU A 141 12.63 21.12 -12.72
N ARG A 142 13.26 20.15 -13.36
CA ARG A 142 13.00 18.70 -13.16
C ARG A 142 14.19 17.93 -12.62
N THR A 143 15.36 18.53 -12.53
CA THR A 143 16.60 17.87 -12.10
C THR A 143 17.34 18.73 -11.08
N ASN A 144 18.01 18.08 -10.13
CA ASN A 144 18.91 18.78 -9.20
C ASN A 144 20.27 19.06 -9.83
N ALA A 145 21.09 19.88 -9.15
CA ALA A 145 22.40 20.28 -9.66
C ALA A 145 23.34 19.07 -9.87
N PHE A 146 23.29 18.07 -9.01
CA PHE A 146 24.08 16.84 -9.15
C PHE A 146 23.77 16.13 -10.49
N MET A 147 22.50 15.99 -10.85
CA MET A 147 22.10 15.37 -12.13
C MET A 147 22.53 16.18 -13.35
N ARG A 148 22.84 17.47 -13.20
CA ARG A 148 23.36 18.34 -14.27
C ARG A 148 24.87 18.43 -14.26
N GLY A 149 25.55 17.67 -13.41
CA GLY A 149 26.99 17.68 -13.29
C GLY A 149 27.59 18.94 -12.68
N VAL A 150 26.81 19.75 -11.96
CA VAL A 150 27.26 20.93 -11.23
C VAL A 150 27.37 20.70 -9.74
N SER A 151 28.11 21.53 -9.02
CA SER A 151 28.19 21.49 -7.56
C SER A 151 27.37 22.61 -6.94
N GLU A 152 26.68 22.30 -5.88
CA GLU A 152 26.01 23.28 -5.02
C GLU A 152 26.86 23.70 -3.82
N ARG A 153 27.90 22.92 -3.50
CA ARG A 153 28.78 23.14 -2.33
C ARG A 153 29.97 24.05 -2.63
N VAL A 154 30.60 23.81 -3.75
CA VAL A 154 31.84 24.51 -4.14
C VAL A 154 31.70 25.03 -5.56
N PRO A 155 31.57 26.33 -5.76
CA PRO A 155 31.48 26.93 -7.09
C PRO A 155 32.61 26.46 -8.00
N GLY A 156 32.24 26.00 -9.20
CA GLY A 156 33.20 25.54 -10.23
C GLY A 156 33.66 24.07 -10.05
N VAL A 157 33.27 23.40 -8.98
CA VAL A 157 33.51 21.96 -8.82
C VAL A 157 32.28 21.20 -9.28
N LYS A 158 32.44 20.06 -9.94
CA LYS A 158 31.36 19.17 -10.36
C LYS A 158 31.30 17.98 -9.43
N ASP A 159 30.15 17.74 -8.81
CA ASP A 159 29.93 16.57 -7.95
C ASP A 159 29.72 15.28 -8.75
N ASN A 160 29.29 15.38 -10.01
CA ASN A 160 29.06 14.28 -10.94
C ASN A 160 29.62 14.60 -12.32
N PRO A 161 30.98 14.72 -12.46
CA PRO A 161 31.61 15.25 -13.65
C PRO A 161 31.38 14.41 -14.91
N ASP A 162 31.26 13.12 -14.78
CA ASP A 162 31.02 12.15 -15.86
C ASP A 162 29.55 11.83 -16.09
N CYS A 163 28.66 12.38 -15.27
CA CYS A 163 27.23 12.13 -15.27
C CYS A 163 26.86 10.63 -15.16
N ASP A 164 27.73 9.82 -14.53
CA ASP A 164 27.59 8.37 -14.43
C ASP A 164 26.77 7.90 -13.21
N TYR A 165 26.26 8.85 -12.45
CA TYR A 165 25.29 8.63 -11.38
C TYR A 165 24.05 9.49 -11.60
N SER A 166 22.91 8.96 -11.17
CA SER A 166 21.63 9.67 -11.18
C SER A 166 20.94 9.54 -9.83
N THR A 167 19.93 10.34 -9.62
CA THR A 167 19.07 10.26 -8.45
C THR A 167 17.70 9.71 -8.83
N MET A 168 17.16 8.87 -7.97
CA MET A 168 15.81 8.31 -8.12
C MET A 168 15.12 8.16 -6.79
N ASN A 169 13.80 8.05 -6.83
CA ASN A 169 12.97 7.72 -5.68
C ASN A 169 11.80 6.85 -6.11
N GLY A 170 10.99 6.43 -5.17
CA GLY A 170 9.79 5.64 -5.45
C GLY A 170 9.84 4.26 -4.81
N THR A 171 8.69 3.61 -4.73
CA THR A 171 8.63 2.16 -4.46
C THR A 171 9.34 1.37 -5.55
N SER A 172 9.57 2.00 -6.72
CA SER A 172 10.40 1.49 -7.81
C SER A 172 11.89 1.45 -7.47
N SER A 173 12.39 2.27 -6.53
CA SER A 173 13.74 2.17 -5.94
C SER A 173 13.77 1.15 -4.80
N ALA A 174 12.69 1.05 -4.03
CA ALA A 174 12.60 0.13 -2.90
C ALA A 174 12.62 -1.33 -3.34
N ALA A 175 11.92 -1.68 -4.42
CA ALA A 175 11.89 -3.05 -4.93
C ALA A 175 13.28 -3.60 -5.32
N PRO A 176 14.15 -2.91 -6.06
CA PRO A 176 15.50 -3.40 -6.34
C PRO A 176 16.40 -3.50 -5.10
N THR A 177 16.22 -2.68 -4.06
CA THR A 177 16.98 -2.88 -2.80
C THR A 177 16.62 -4.20 -2.14
N ILE A 178 15.35 -4.60 -2.13
CA ILE A 178 14.91 -5.92 -1.68
C ILE A 178 15.41 -7.02 -2.62
N SER A 179 15.39 -6.80 -3.94
CA SER A 179 15.96 -7.75 -4.92
C SER A 179 17.46 -8.00 -4.66
N GLY A 180 18.20 -6.98 -4.24
CA GLY A 180 19.59 -7.12 -3.81
C GLY A 180 19.75 -8.04 -2.60
N VAL A 181 18.91 -7.88 -1.57
CA VAL A 181 18.88 -8.80 -0.42
C VAL A 181 18.56 -10.23 -0.85
N VAL A 182 17.56 -10.40 -1.74
CA VAL A 182 17.21 -11.72 -2.29
C VAL A 182 18.38 -12.33 -3.06
N ALA A 183 19.13 -11.55 -3.84
CA ALA A 183 20.30 -12.03 -4.57
C ALA A 183 21.39 -12.54 -3.62
N LEU A 184 21.65 -11.83 -2.51
CA LEU A 184 22.58 -12.28 -1.47
C LEU A 184 22.10 -13.60 -0.82
N MET A 185 20.81 -13.73 -0.51
CA MET A 185 20.23 -14.96 0.03
C MET A 185 20.39 -16.14 -0.93
N LEU A 186 20.06 -15.94 -2.22
CA LEU A 186 20.17 -16.98 -3.25
C LEU A 186 21.63 -17.32 -3.58
N SER A 187 22.56 -16.39 -3.46
CA SER A 187 24.00 -16.66 -3.55
C SER A 187 24.46 -17.57 -2.40
N ALA A 188 23.99 -17.32 -1.18
CA ALA A 188 24.29 -18.14 -0.01
C ALA A 188 23.64 -19.54 -0.08
N ASN A 189 22.41 -19.61 -0.58
CA ASN A 189 21.64 -20.84 -0.73
C ASN A 189 20.78 -20.86 -2.00
N PRO A 190 21.29 -21.36 -3.13
CA PRO A 190 20.53 -21.44 -4.40
C PRO A 190 19.32 -22.39 -4.37
N ALA A 191 19.23 -23.24 -3.34
CA ALA A 191 18.13 -24.20 -3.20
C ALA A 191 16.85 -23.58 -2.65
N LEU A 192 16.89 -22.35 -2.13
CA LEU A 192 15.70 -21.69 -1.58
C LEU A 192 14.58 -21.60 -2.61
N THR A 193 13.37 -21.96 -2.19
CA THR A 193 12.14 -21.71 -2.95
C THR A 193 11.71 -20.25 -2.82
N TRP A 194 10.79 -19.80 -3.65
CA TRP A 194 10.19 -18.47 -3.51
C TRP A 194 9.50 -18.28 -2.16
N ARG A 195 8.96 -19.36 -1.58
CA ARG A 195 8.32 -19.34 -0.25
C ARG A 195 9.33 -19.17 0.86
N ASP A 196 10.46 -19.86 0.76
CA ASP A 196 11.57 -19.72 1.71
C ASP A 196 12.12 -18.30 1.71
N VAL A 197 12.28 -17.72 0.52
CA VAL A 197 12.74 -16.33 0.38
C VAL A 197 11.76 -15.36 1.04
N ARG A 198 10.46 -15.49 0.80
CA ARG A 198 9.45 -14.67 1.47
C ARG A 198 9.53 -14.80 3.00
N ASP A 199 9.60 -16.03 3.47
CA ASP A 199 9.61 -16.32 4.90
C ASP A 199 10.88 -15.80 5.58
N ILE A 200 12.05 -15.94 4.96
CA ILE A 200 13.31 -15.39 5.44
C ILE A 200 13.28 -13.85 5.47
N LEU A 201 12.77 -13.20 4.45
CA LEU A 201 12.59 -11.74 4.45
C LEU A 201 11.74 -11.29 5.63
N ARG A 202 10.62 -11.97 5.91
CA ARG A 202 9.76 -11.69 7.06
C ARG A 202 10.49 -11.96 8.39
N GLN A 203 11.19 -13.08 8.54
CA GLN A 203 11.89 -13.45 9.76
C GLN A 203 13.08 -12.53 10.08
N SER A 204 13.73 -11.98 9.05
CA SER A 204 14.82 -11.02 9.19
C SER A 204 14.32 -9.58 9.35
N ALA A 205 13.03 -9.33 9.13
CA ALA A 205 12.47 -7.98 9.18
C ALA A 205 12.44 -7.45 10.61
N ARG A 206 12.73 -6.17 10.72
CA ARG A 206 12.58 -5.39 11.95
C ARG A 206 11.44 -4.39 11.78
N VAL A 207 10.73 -4.17 12.87
CA VAL A 207 9.75 -3.09 12.98
C VAL A 207 10.48 -1.76 12.86
N VAL A 208 9.93 -0.86 12.09
CA VAL A 208 10.40 0.53 11.95
C VAL A 208 9.27 1.47 12.29
N ASP A 209 9.61 2.72 12.62
CA ASP A 209 8.66 3.79 12.76
C ASP A 209 7.50 3.46 13.71
N GLU A 210 7.83 2.92 14.89
CA GLU A 210 6.81 2.59 15.90
C GLU A 210 5.99 3.83 16.29
N GLY A 211 4.67 3.66 16.37
CA GLY A 211 3.75 4.75 16.67
C GLY A 211 3.55 5.74 15.51
N TYR A 212 3.87 5.34 14.27
CA TYR A 212 3.65 6.18 13.09
C TYR A 212 2.20 6.65 12.96
N GLU A 213 1.27 5.83 13.40
CA GLU A 213 -0.16 6.12 13.40
C GLU A 213 -0.52 7.33 14.26
N LYS A 214 0.31 7.66 15.26
CA LYS A 214 0.10 8.79 16.17
C LYS A 214 0.68 10.10 15.66
N ARG A 215 1.39 10.07 14.52
CA ARG A 215 1.96 11.28 13.93
C ARG A 215 1.02 11.88 12.94
N THR A 216 1.05 13.20 12.90
CA THR A 216 0.48 13.95 11.80
C THR A 216 1.42 13.90 10.60
N ARG A 217 0.87 13.80 9.42
CA ARG A 217 1.64 13.80 8.18
C ARG A 217 1.07 14.86 7.25
N SER A 218 1.89 15.85 6.93
CA SER A 218 1.55 16.88 5.96
C SER A 218 2.29 16.59 4.67
N PHE A 219 1.57 16.36 3.58
CA PHE A 219 2.14 16.17 2.25
C PHE A 219 1.94 17.37 1.35
N ARG A 220 0.94 18.18 1.63
CA ARG A 220 0.59 19.38 0.85
C ARG A 220 0.02 20.45 1.76
N ALA A 221 0.74 21.56 1.93
CA ALA A 221 0.13 22.76 2.49
C ALA A 221 -0.82 23.41 1.43
N PRO A 222 -1.87 24.09 1.85
CA PRO A 222 -2.16 24.52 3.22
C PRO A 222 -3.04 23.52 4.00
N ARG A 223 -2.96 22.24 3.71
CA ARG A 223 -3.80 21.25 4.38
C ARG A 223 -3.31 21.02 5.79
N GLN A 224 -4.25 21.02 6.73
CA GLN A 224 -3.97 20.73 8.13
C GLN A 224 -3.38 19.33 8.25
N ASP A 225 -2.38 19.18 9.10
CA ASP A 225 -1.86 17.89 9.50
C ASP A 225 -2.99 17.03 10.05
N LYS A 226 -3.16 15.85 9.50
CA LYS A 226 -4.20 14.90 9.89
C LYS A 226 -3.58 13.72 10.60
N PRO A 227 -4.05 13.37 11.82
CA PRO A 227 -3.55 12.22 12.53
C PRO A 227 -3.97 10.93 11.82
N HIS A 228 -3.07 9.97 11.74
CA HIS A 228 -3.36 8.65 11.19
C HIS A 228 -4.10 7.74 12.18
N ASP A 229 -4.05 8.06 13.47
CA ASP A 229 -4.79 7.38 14.52
C ASP A 229 -6.21 7.94 14.74
N GLY A 230 -6.64 8.88 13.89
CA GLY A 230 -7.95 9.49 13.95
C GLY A 230 -9.08 8.50 13.64
N LEU A 231 -10.29 8.91 14.04
CA LEU A 231 -11.52 8.25 13.63
C LEU A 231 -12.05 8.89 12.35
N PHE A 232 -12.64 8.06 11.52
CA PHE A 232 -13.41 8.51 10.36
C PHE A 232 -14.89 8.34 10.63
N ASP A 233 -15.65 9.42 10.54
CA ASP A 233 -17.10 9.43 10.64
C ASP A 233 -17.71 9.05 9.28
N LEU A 234 -18.37 7.90 9.26
CA LEU A 234 -18.98 7.33 8.04
C LEU A 234 -20.23 8.07 7.59
N GLN A 235 -20.88 8.85 8.48
CA GLN A 235 -22.07 9.62 8.17
C GLN A 235 -21.73 11.00 7.61
N ALA A 236 -20.78 11.67 8.27
CA ALA A 236 -20.34 13.01 7.90
C ALA A 236 -19.24 13.02 6.84
N ASN A 237 -18.61 11.86 6.51
CA ASN A 237 -17.39 11.80 5.69
C ASN A 237 -16.28 12.71 6.22
N ALA A 238 -16.07 12.71 7.52
CA ALA A 238 -15.15 13.62 8.20
C ALA A 238 -14.14 12.88 9.06
N LEU A 239 -12.91 13.42 9.13
CA LEU A 239 -11.91 12.99 10.09
C LEU A 239 -12.16 13.63 11.44
N LEU A 240 -12.16 12.81 12.48
CA LEU A 240 -12.30 13.23 13.86
C LEU A 240 -10.95 13.14 14.57
N PRO A 241 -10.55 14.16 15.35
CA PRO A 241 -9.25 14.21 16.02
C PRO A 241 -9.17 13.33 17.29
N GLN A 242 -10.06 12.38 17.44
CA GLN A 242 -10.12 11.48 18.58
C GLN A 242 -9.26 10.25 18.32
N ALA A 243 -8.60 9.75 19.37
CA ALA A 243 -7.84 8.51 19.30
C ALA A 243 -8.74 7.34 18.87
N ALA A 244 -8.26 6.56 17.92
CA ALA A 244 -8.99 5.42 17.39
C ALA A 244 -8.85 4.20 18.31
N ASP A 245 -9.94 3.47 18.47
CA ASP A 245 -9.95 2.14 19.08
C ASP A 245 -10.34 1.09 18.03
N LYS A 246 -9.52 0.06 17.88
CA LYS A 246 -9.75 -1.07 16.96
C LYS A 246 -11.07 -1.80 17.21
N SER A 247 -11.61 -1.75 18.43
CA SER A 247 -12.92 -2.31 18.77
C SER A 247 -14.06 -1.66 18.00
N GLN A 248 -13.88 -0.43 17.50
CA GLN A 248 -14.89 0.31 16.75
C GLN A 248 -15.20 -0.26 15.36
N ILE A 249 -14.41 -1.21 14.85
CA ILE A 249 -14.81 -2.00 13.68
C ILE A 249 -15.79 -3.09 14.17
N ALA A 250 -17.04 -2.70 14.36
CA ALA A 250 -18.11 -3.55 14.84
C ALA A 250 -19.44 -3.18 14.18
N PRO A 251 -20.39 -4.13 14.01
CA PRO A 251 -21.68 -3.84 13.38
C PRO A 251 -22.41 -2.69 14.09
N GLY A 252 -22.91 -1.76 13.29
CA GLY A 252 -23.62 -0.57 13.77
C GLY A 252 -22.72 0.63 14.08
N ALA A 253 -21.40 0.48 14.13
CA ALA A 253 -20.49 1.60 14.34
C ALA A 253 -20.59 2.59 13.17
N THR A 254 -20.65 3.88 13.49
CA THR A 254 -20.65 5.00 12.54
C THR A 254 -19.30 5.71 12.46
N GLN A 255 -18.37 5.34 13.34
CA GLN A 255 -17.02 5.88 13.40
C GLN A 255 -16.04 4.70 13.41
N VAL A 256 -14.99 4.78 12.60
CA VAL A 256 -14.00 3.72 12.43
C VAL A 256 -12.57 4.28 12.49
N PRO A 257 -11.59 3.49 12.94
CA PRO A 257 -10.19 3.90 12.85
C PRO A 257 -9.77 4.04 11.38
N VAL A 258 -9.03 5.11 11.08
CA VAL A 258 -8.43 5.33 9.75
C VAL A 258 -7.30 4.34 9.50
N GLU A 259 -6.53 4.03 10.55
CA GLU A 259 -5.37 3.14 10.50
C GLU A 259 -5.30 2.31 11.79
N LEU A 260 -4.80 1.09 11.68
CA LEU A 260 -4.68 0.18 12.82
C LEU A 260 -3.27 0.16 13.44
N GLY A 261 -2.32 0.83 12.82
CA GLY A 261 -0.93 0.86 13.28
C GLY A 261 -0.23 -0.51 13.18
N TRP A 262 0.87 -0.65 13.90
CA TRP A 262 1.51 -1.93 14.07
C TRP A 262 0.65 -2.85 14.93
N GLN A 263 0.23 -3.96 14.38
CA GLN A 263 -0.54 -4.99 15.08
C GLN A 263 0.31 -6.23 15.29
N THR A 264 0.15 -6.88 16.45
CA THR A 264 0.63 -8.24 16.68
C THR A 264 -0.56 -9.18 16.50
N ASN A 265 -0.46 -10.11 15.57
CA ASN A 265 -1.49 -11.10 15.32
C ASN A 265 -1.38 -12.30 16.30
N ALA A 266 -2.34 -13.22 16.26
CA ALA A 266 -2.35 -14.36 17.17
C ALA A 266 -1.19 -15.37 16.97
N ALA A 267 -0.48 -15.30 15.84
CA ALA A 267 0.74 -16.07 15.61
C ALA A 267 2.01 -15.35 16.15
N GLY A 268 1.86 -14.17 16.75
CA GLY A 268 2.96 -13.37 17.29
C GLY A 268 3.71 -12.53 16.26
N TYR A 269 3.22 -12.45 15.02
CA TYR A 269 3.85 -11.62 13.98
C TYR A 269 3.32 -10.20 14.04
N ARG A 270 4.25 -9.24 13.90
CA ARG A 270 3.91 -7.82 13.77
C ARG A 270 3.68 -7.48 12.30
N TYR A 271 2.59 -6.79 12.03
CA TYR A 271 2.18 -6.39 10.68
C TYR A 271 1.60 -4.98 10.65
N SER A 272 1.82 -4.26 9.57
CA SER A 272 1.27 -2.93 9.31
C SER A 272 0.87 -2.78 7.84
N ASN A 273 -0.24 -2.10 7.56
CA ASN A 273 -0.64 -1.74 6.19
C ASN A 273 0.31 -0.71 5.52
N TRP A 274 1.24 -0.12 6.27
CA TRP A 274 2.23 0.82 5.75
C TRP A 274 3.59 0.18 5.46
N TYR A 275 3.95 -0.85 6.23
CA TYR A 275 5.30 -1.42 6.23
C TYR A 275 5.35 -2.92 5.96
N GLY A 276 4.20 -3.58 5.80
CA GLY A 276 4.15 -5.04 5.78
C GLY A 276 4.70 -5.62 7.09
N PHE A 277 5.63 -6.56 7.01
CA PHE A 277 6.34 -7.11 8.17
C PHE A 277 7.52 -6.26 8.63
N GLY A 278 7.87 -5.17 7.92
CA GLY A 278 8.96 -4.25 8.24
C GLY A 278 10.10 -4.26 7.22
N VAL A 279 11.29 -3.87 7.68
CA VAL A 279 12.50 -3.77 6.84
C VAL A 279 13.41 -4.96 7.09
N PRO A 280 13.74 -5.79 6.09
CA PRO A 280 14.62 -6.93 6.29
C PRO A 280 16.05 -6.49 6.60
N ASP A 281 16.67 -7.15 7.57
CA ASP A 281 18.09 -7.08 7.82
C ASP A 281 18.80 -8.04 6.86
N ALA A 282 19.66 -7.50 5.99
CA ALA A 282 20.33 -8.28 4.95
C ALA A 282 21.30 -9.32 5.53
N ALA A 283 22.03 -8.98 6.60
CA ALA A 283 22.96 -9.91 7.22
C ALA A 283 22.19 -11.09 7.84
N LYS A 284 21.16 -10.80 8.61
CA LYS A 284 20.28 -11.82 9.19
C LYS A 284 19.56 -12.66 8.14
N ALA A 285 19.16 -12.06 7.01
CA ALA A 285 18.56 -12.80 5.90
C ALA A 285 19.53 -13.81 5.30
N VAL A 286 20.80 -13.44 5.13
CA VAL A 286 21.86 -14.35 4.66
C VAL A 286 22.14 -15.46 5.68
N GLU A 287 22.22 -15.14 6.97
CA GLU A 287 22.37 -16.12 8.05
C GLU A 287 21.25 -17.16 8.04
N LEU A 288 20.00 -16.70 7.91
CA LEU A 288 18.83 -17.57 7.79
C LEU A 288 18.89 -18.42 6.51
N ALA A 289 19.32 -17.86 5.37
CA ALA A 289 19.49 -18.61 4.13
C ALA A 289 20.51 -19.75 4.29
N LEU A 290 21.61 -19.50 5.00
CA LEU A 290 22.61 -20.54 5.35
C LEU A 290 22.05 -21.57 6.35
N LEU A 291 21.18 -21.15 7.29
CA LEU A 291 20.49 -22.06 8.20
C LEU A 291 19.56 -23.03 7.42
N TYR A 292 18.79 -22.52 6.47
CA TYR A 292 17.93 -23.34 5.59
C TYR A 292 18.76 -24.31 4.74
N LYS A 293 20.01 -23.95 4.38
CA LYS A 293 20.94 -24.84 3.68
C LYS A 293 21.41 -25.99 4.58
N LYS A 294 21.65 -25.70 5.86
CA LYS A 294 22.08 -26.72 6.87
C LYS A 294 20.93 -27.61 7.31
N GLU A 295 19.71 -27.08 7.32
CA GLU A 295 18.48 -27.71 7.80
C GLU A 295 17.42 -27.74 6.70
N PRO A 296 17.54 -28.58 5.65
CA PRO A 296 16.63 -28.60 4.52
C PRO A 296 15.16 -28.88 4.88
N ALA A 297 14.91 -29.49 6.03
CA ALA A 297 13.55 -29.73 6.54
C ALA A 297 12.76 -28.42 6.85
N ARG A 298 13.46 -27.28 6.95
CA ARG A 298 12.82 -25.97 7.07
C ARG A 298 12.22 -25.48 5.76
N SER A 299 12.77 -25.95 4.62
CA SER A 299 12.36 -25.49 3.30
C SER A 299 10.94 -25.95 2.98
N ARG A 300 10.19 -25.07 2.37
CA ARG A 300 8.82 -25.31 1.92
C ARG A 300 8.80 -25.60 0.43
N SER A 301 7.92 -26.49 0.00
CA SER A 301 7.66 -26.71 -1.42
C SER A 301 7.24 -25.39 -2.08
N ALA A 302 7.76 -25.12 -3.27
CA ALA A 302 7.30 -24.01 -4.09
C ALA A 302 5.83 -24.18 -4.57
N GLN A 303 5.32 -25.40 -4.53
CA GLN A 303 3.93 -25.69 -4.86
C GLN A 303 3.04 -25.27 -3.68
N GLN A 304 2.16 -24.31 -3.95
CA GLN A 304 1.17 -23.82 -3.00
C GLN A 304 -0.21 -23.92 -3.64
N ALA A 305 -1.10 -24.64 -2.99
CA ALA A 305 -2.48 -24.71 -3.41
C ALA A 305 -3.17 -23.36 -3.17
N VAL A 306 -3.83 -22.85 -4.20
CA VAL A 306 -4.70 -21.68 -4.11
C VAL A 306 -6.12 -22.19 -4.28
N PRO A 307 -6.90 -22.31 -3.20
CA PRO A 307 -8.25 -22.84 -3.26
C PRO A 307 -9.17 -21.90 -4.05
N GLU A 308 -10.27 -22.45 -4.53
CA GLU A 308 -11.34 -21.66 -5.13
C GLU A 308 -12.00 -20.77 -4.07
N PHE A 309 -12.63 -19.70 -4.52
CA PHE A 309 -13.40 -18.83 -3.65
C PHE A 309 -14.71 -19.51 -3.24
N THR A 310 -15.01 -19.42 -1.96
CA THR A 310 -16.28 -19.91 -1.36
C THR A 310 -17.24 -18.73 -1.22
N ALA A 311 -18.50 -18.93 -1.60
CA ALA A 311 -19.56 -17.94 -1.38
C ALA A 311 -19.76 -17.69 0.11
N VAL A 312 -19.85 -16.42 0.49
CA VAL A 312 -20.07 -15.95 1.87
C VAL A 312 -21.43 -15.29 2.00
N ALA A 313 -21.77 -14.40 1.06
CA ALA A 313 -23.03 -13.68 1.07
C ALA A 313 -23.49 -13.33 -0.35
N ASP A 314 -24.80 -13.19 -0.52
CA ASP A 314 -25.48 -12.65 -1.69
C ASP A 314 -26.56 -11.69 -1.19
N LEU A 315 -26.21 -10.39 -1.12
CA LEU A 315 -27.04 -9.36 -0.51
C LEU A 315 -27.86 -8.64 -1.56
N LYS A 316 -29.13 -8.37 -1.23
CA LYS A 316 -30.03 -7.49 -1.96
C LYS A 316 -30.37 -6.30 -1.08
N GLY A 317 -30.16 -5.10 -1.59
CA GLY A 317 -30.16 -3.89 -0.81
C GLY A 317 -28.85 -3.70 -0.05
N PHE A 318 -28.45 -2.44 0.14
CA PHE A 318 -27.24 -2.07 0.83
C PHE A 318 -27.43 -0.84 1.70
N GLU A 319 -26.83 -0.85 2.90
CA GLU A 319 -26.86 0.28 3.82
C GLU A 319 -25.47 0.90 3.96
N TYR A 320 -25.40 2.19 3.69
CA TYR A 320 -24.23 3.04 3.89
C TYR A 320 -24.20 3.64 5.30
N GLN A 321 -23.15 4.43 5.58
CA GLN A 321 -22.99 5.29 6.76
C GLN A 321 -22.80 4.50 8.07
N LYS A 322 -22.38 3.25 7.98
CA LYS A 322 -22.11 2.40 9.15
C LYS A 322 -21.24 1.19 8.79
N VAL A 323 -20.77 0.52 9.80
CA VAL A 323 -20.20 -0.81 9.69
C VAL A 323 -21.32 -1.87 9.67
N SER A 324 -21.28 -2.76 8.71
CA SER A 324 -22.25 -3.88 8.60
C SER A 324 -21.51 -5.21 8.46
N LEU A 325 -21.98 -6.24 9.14
CA LEU A 325 -21.50 -7.61 8.91
C LEU A 325 -22.07 -8.08 7.56
N LEU A 326 -21.20 -8.29 6.57
CA LEU A 326 -21.60 -8.83 5.27
C LEU A 326 -21.87 -10.34 5.33
N GLY A 327 -21.07 -11.06 6.11
CA GLY A 327 -21.21 -12.50 6.26
C GLY A 327 -20.04 -13.11 7.01
N THR A 328 -20.10 -14.43 7.15
CA THR A 328 -19.09 -15.23 7.82
C THR A 328 -18.55 -16.32 6.90
N PHE A 329 -17.26 -16.61 7.04
CA PHE A 329 -16.56 -17.68 6.35
C PHE A 329 -16.04 -18.68 7.40
N GLN A 330 -16.24 -19.97 7.17
CA GLN A 330 -15.73 -21.01 8.06
C GLN A 330 -14.37 -21.50 7.55
N GLY A 331 -13.32 -21.19 8.29
CA GLY A 331 -11.98 -21.65 8.01
C GLY A 331 -11.72 -23.05 8.56
N SER A 332 -10.87 -23.80 7.87
CA SER A 332 -10.38 -25.12 8.32
C SER A 332 -9.05 -25.01 9.07
N GLY A 333 -8.62 -26.06 9.78
CA GLY A 333 -7.44 -26.08 10.62
C GLY A 333 -6.12 -26.05 9.86
N GLN A 334 -5.89 -25.03 9.04
CA GLN A 334 -4.67 -24.78 8.28
C GLN A 334 -3.99 -23.49 8.75
N THR A 335 -2.70 -23.40 8.59
CA THR A 335 -1.96 -22.15 8.88
C THR A 335 -2.14 -21.16 7.73
N VAL A 336 -2.54 -19.94 8.06
CA VAL A 336 -2.83 -18.89 7.08
C VAL A 336 -1.54 -18.37 6.44
N ASP A 337 -1.48 -18.34 5.12
CA ASP A 337 -0.55 -17.50 4.38
C ASP A 337 -1.19 -16.14 4.09
N GLN A 338 -2.36 -16.13 3.43
CA GLN A 338 -3.11 -14.94 3.08
C GLN A 338 -4.62 -15.18 3.17
N PHE A 339 -5.38 -14.20 3.63
CA PHE A 339 -6.84 -14.18 3.48
C PHE A 339 -7.23 -13.32 2.29
N GLN A 340 -8.16 -13.78 1.47
CA GLN A 340 -8.64 -13.04 0.32
C GLN A 340 -10.16 -12.95 0.28
N VAL A 341 -10.64 -11.78 -0.17
CA VAL A 341 -12.06 -11.50 -0.44
C VAL A 341 -12.22 -11.15 -1.91
N ARG A 342 -13.32 -11.58 -2.52
CA ARG A 342 -13.72 -11.20 -3.86
C ARG A 342 -15.14 -10.65 -3.81
N LEU A 343 -15.35 -9.51 -4.45
CA LEU A 343 -16.62 -8.78 -4.45
C LEU A 343 -17.14 -8.63 -5.88
N THR A 344 -18.45 -8.80 -6.05
CA THR A 344 -19.18 -8.45 -7.26
C THR A 344 -20.40 -7.64 -6.86
N GLY A 345 -20.57 -6.45 -7.40
CA GLY A 345 -21.64 -5.54 -7.01
C GLY A 345 -22.24 -4.80 -8.20
N THR A 346 -23.52 -4.48 -8.08
CA THR A 346 -24.26 -3.61 -9.02
C THR A 346 -25.06 -2.58 -8.23
N GLU A 347 -25.26 -1.40 -8.78
CA GLU A 347 -25.93 -0.28 -8.11
C GLU A 347 -25.31 0.05 -6.73
N LEU A 348 -23.98 -0.12 -6.62
CA LEU A 348 -23.22 0.02 -5.39
C LEU A 348 -21.96 0.84 -5.61
N CYS A 349 -21.80 1.95 -4.87
CA CYS A 349 -20.66 2.84 -4.99
C CYS A 349 -19.39 2.22 -4.38
N LEU A 350 -18.48 1.72 -5.22
CA LEU A 350 -17.22 1.11 -4.77
C LEU A 350 -16.34 2.10 -3.98
N GLY A 351 -16.36 3.38 -4.35
CA GLY A 351 -15.62 4.43 -3.63
C GLY A 351 -16.12 4.69 -2.21
N SER A 352 -17.38 4.39 -1.91
CA SER A 352 -17.95 4.52 -0.56
C SER A 352 -17.92 3.20 0.23
N LEU A 353 -17.40 2.12 -0.36
CA LEU A 353 -17.31 0.81 0.25
C LEU A 353 -15.89 0.56 0.73
N GLY A 354 -15.69 0.45 2.03
CA GLY A 354 -14.53 -0.14 2.68
C GLY A 354 -14.81 -1.59 3.09
N ILE A 355 -13.75 -2.38 3.29
CA ILE A 355 -13.81 -3.77 3.72
C ILE A 355 -12.86 -4.00 4.87
N ALA A 356 -13.36 -4.59 5.94
CA ALA A 356 -12.57 -5.10 7.05
C ALA A 356 -12.84 -6.59 7.27
N VAL A 357 -11.85 -7.27 7.83
CA VAL A 357 -11.94 -8.70 8.16
C VAL A 357 -11.45 -8.91 9.58
N GLU A 358 -12.13 -9.81 10.32
CA GLU A 358 -11.74 -10.29 11.64
C GLU A 358 -11.52 -11.80 11.58
N SER A 359 -10.34 -12.25 12.03
CA SER A 359 -10.03 -13.68 12.12
C SER A 359 -10.71 -14.34 13.31
N PRO A 360 -10.78 -15.69 13.36
CA PRO A 360 -11.29 -16.42 14.53
C PRO A 360 -10.56 -16.09 15.83
N SER A 361 -9.30 -15.65 15.73
CA SER A 361 -8.46 -15.24 16.86
C SER A 361 -8.66 -13.77 17.28
N GLY A 362 -9.53 -13.03 16.59
CA GLY A 362 -9.83 -11.64 16.89
C GLY A 362 -8.89 -10.61 16.25
N THR A 363 -7.92 -11.04 15.44
CA THR A 363 -7.09 -10.11 14.63
C THR A 363 -7.97 -9.42 13.60
N LYS A 364 -7.87 -8.09 13.51
CA LYS A 364 -8.61 -7.28 12.52
C LYS A 364 -7.68 -6.74 11.47
N SER A 365 -8.17 -6.64 10.24
CA SER A 365 -7.46 -6.01 9.12
C SER A 365 -8.41 -5.14 8.32
N LEU A 366 -7.98 -3.92 8.01
CA LEU A 366 -8.62 -3.04 7.04
C LEU A 366 -8.03 -3.35 5.66
N LEU A 367 -8.81 -4.00 4.80
CA LEU A 367 -8.37 -4.35 3.45
C LEU A 367 -8.54 -3.17 2.49
N LYS A 368 -9.55 -2.35 2.74
CA LYS A 368 -9.88 -1.15 1.97
C LYS A 368 -10.64 -0.19 2.88
N MET A 369 -10.31 1.08 2.83
CA MET A 369 -11.11 2.17 3.41
C MET A 369 -12.06 2.74 2.35
N PRO A 370 -13.21 3.29 2.75
CA PRO A 370 -14.00 4.12 1.85
C PRO A 370 -13.26 5.42 1.51
N LEU A 371 -13.73 6.14 0.52
CA LEU A 371 -13.18 7.39 0.00
C LEU A 371 -11.74 7.28 -0.54
N ASP A 372 -11.38 6.12 -1.04
CA ASP A 372 -10.17 5.94 -1.85
C ASP A 372 -10.35 6.53 -3.28
N HIS A 373 -9.39 6.27 -4.17
CA HIS A 373 -9.42 6.79 -5.54
C HIS A 373 -10.71 6.47 -6.33
N PHE A 374 -11.48 5.43 -5.97
CA PHE A 374 -12.77 5.15 -6.58
C PHE A 374 -13.88 6.13 -6.15
N ALA A 375 -13.64 6.95 -5.15
CA ALA A 375 -14.55 8.05 -4.83
C ALA A 375 -14.37 9.24 -5.79
N HIS A 376 -13.24 9.30 -6.52
CA HIS A 376 -13.01 10.33 -7.51
C HIS A 376 -13.99 10.21 -8.69
N PRO A 377 -14.63 11.31 -9.18
CA PRO A 377 -15.62 11.28 -10.26
C PRO A 377 -15.18 10.52 -11.51
N LEU A 378 -13.93 10.75 -11.93
CA LEU A 378 -13.34 10.08 -13.11
C LEU A 378 -12.97 8.62 -12.87
N ARG A 379 -13.06 8.14 -11.63
CA ARG A 379 -12.77 6.76 -11.22
C ARG A 379 -13.95 6.06 -10.56
N ALA A 380 -15.07 6.77 -10.40
CA ALA A 380 -16.26 6.24 -9.75
C ALA A 380 -16.81 5.01 -10.49
N VAL A 381 -17.11 3.97 -9.73
CA VAL A 381 -17.59 2.68 -10.22
C VAL A 381 -18.81 2.26 -9.42
N ALA A 382 -19.92 2.00 -10.13
CA ALA A 382 -21.18 1.54 -9.55
C ALA A 382 -21.53 0.08 -9.88
N ALA A 383 -20.75 -0.55 -10.78
CA ALA A 383 -20.85 -1.96 -11.09
C ALA A 383 -19.45 -2.54 -11.26
N PHE A 384 -19.15 -3.62 -10.55
CA PHE A 384 -17.84 -4.25 -10.56
C PHE A 384 -17.97 -5.76 -10.42
N THR A 385 -17.08 -6.50 -11.09
CA THR A 385 -17.08 -7.95 -11.08
C THR A 385 -15.73 -8.49 -10.66
N GLY A 386 -15.73 -9.33 -9.63
CA GLY A 386 -14.52 -10.02 -9.19
C GLY A 386 -13.46 -9.09 -8.57
N TYR A 387 -13.86 -7.96 -7.98
CA TYR A 387 -12.94 -7.04 -7.31
C TYR A 387 -12.29 -7.77 -6.12
N GLY A 388 -10.98 -7.96 -6.20
CA GLY A 388 -10.22 -8.73 -5.24
C GLY A 388 -9.52 -7.86 -4.21
N LEU A 389 -9.51 -8.32 -2.97
CA LEU A 389 -8.77 -7.76 -1.84
C LEU A 389 -8.06 -8.90 -1.09
N GLY A 390 -6.96 -8.60 -0.43
CA GLY A 390 -6.23 -9.60 0.35
C GLY A 390 -5.55 -8.99 1.57
N SER A 391 -5.17 -9.84 2.53
CA SER A 391 -4.44 -9.40 3.72
C SER A 391 -3.45 -10.43 4.20
N TYR A 392 -2.24 -9.96 4.56
CA TYR A 392 -1.21 -10.71 5.25
C TYR A 392 -1.20 -10.49 6.77
N ALA A 393 -2.07 -9.63 7.29
CA ALA A 393 -2.17 -9.38 8.74
C ALA A 393 -2.43 -10.66 9.56
N PHE A 394 -3.02 -11.67 8.94
CA PHE A 394 -3.37 -12.97 9.55
C PHE A 394 -2.31 -14.05 9.34
N HIS A 395 -1.17 -13.72 8.72
CA HIS A 395 -0.14 -14.69 8.38
C HIS A 395 0.32 -15.48 9.61
N GLY A 396 0.37 -16.79 9.49
CA GLY A 396 0.78 -17.71 10.56
C GLY A 396 -0.32 -18.09 11.55
N GLU A 397 -1.49 -17.45 11.55
CA GLU A 397 -2.60 -17.84 12.42
C GLU A 397 -3.20 -19.19 12.01
N ASN A 398 -3.89 -19.85 12.94
CA ASN A 398 -4.74 -20.98 12.62
C ASN A 398 -6.05 -20.47 12.00
N ALA A 399 -6.37 -20.97 10.81
CA ALA A 399 -7.57 -20.53 10.09
C ALA A 399 -8.86 -21.11 10.65
N GLN A 400 -8.80 -22.10 11.54
CA GLN A 400 -9.99 -22.81 12.06
C GLN A 400 -10.91 -21.87 12.83
N GLY A 401 -12.16 -21.83 12.43
CA GLY A 401 -13.22 -21.07 13.08
C GLY A 401 -13.90 -20.08 12.17
N THR A 402 -14.62 -19.16 12.79
CA THR A 402 -15.48 -18.20 12.09
C THR A 402 -14.73 -16.90 11.80
N TRP A 403 -14.51 -16.64 10.53
CA TRP A 403 -14.05 -15.34 10.00
C TRP A 403 -15.26 -14.44 9.77
N LYS A 404 -15.12 -13.15 10.08
CA LYS A 404 -16.16 -12.15 9.87
C LYS A 404 -15.70 -11.14 8.84
N ILE A 405 -16.55 -10.84 7.87
CA ILE A 405 -16.28 -9.86 6.81
C ILE A 405 -17.26 -8.70 6.98
N TYR A 406 -16.71 -7.50 7.11
CA TYR A 406 -17.48 -6.28 7.34
C TYR A 406 -17.39 -5.34 6.15
N ALA A 407 -18.52 -4.71 5.82
CA ALA A 407 -18.50 -3.45 5.08
C ALA A 407 -18.22 -2.29 6.06
N VAL A 408 -17.37 -1.38 5.65
CA VAL A 408 -17.14 -0.08 6.28
C VAL A 408 -17.63 0.96 5.27
N ALA A 409 -18.92 1.29 5.34
CA ALA A 409 -19.59 2.05 4.29
C ALA A 409 -19.78 3.50 4.69
N SER A 410 -19.14 4.42 3.95
CA SER A 410 -19.27 5.85 4.13
C SER A 410 -20.55 6.41 3.47
N ASN A 411 -20.84 7.68 3.70
CA ASN A 411 -21.89 8.39 2.97
C ASN A 411 -21.53 8.41 1.46
N PRO A 412 -22.38 7.86 0.58
CA PRO A 412 -22.09 7.82 -0.85
C PRO A 412 -22.23 9.20 -1.53
N ARG A 413 -22.79 10.18 -0.83
CA ARG A 413 -22.84 11.57 -1.27
C ARG A 413 -21.66 12.32 -0.71
N LEU A 414 -20.77 12.72 -1.59
CA LEU A 414 -19.65 13.60 -1.24
C LEU A 414 -20.17 15.03 -1.15
N ASN A 415 -19.77 15.75 -0.11
CA ASN A 415 -20.00 17.18 -0.04
C ASN A 415 -19.04 17.86 -1.03
N PRO A 416 -19.53 18.65 -2.00
CA PRO A 416 -18.65 19.37 -2.92
C PRO A 416 -17.63 20.29 -2.24
N ALA A 417 -17.90 20.73 -1.02
CA ALA A 417 -16.98 21.55 -0.23
C ALA A 417 -15.76 20.75 0.27
N ASP A 418 -15.83 19.43 0.32
CA ASP A 418 -14.72 18.56 0.77
C ASP A 418 -13.68 18.36 -0.33
N TRP A 419 -13.98 18.78 -1.56
CA TRP A 419 -13.16 18.63 -2.74
C TRP A 419 -12.91 20.02 -3.33
N SER A 420 -11.74 20.57 -3.12
CA SER A 420 -11.46 21.94 -3.52
C SER A 420 -11.44 22.10 -5.05
N ALA A 421 -12.02 23.19 -5.54
CA ALA A 421 -11.95 23.57 -6.97
C ALA A 421 -10.50 23.83 -7.44
N ALA A 422 -9.57 24.09 -6.52
CA ALA A 422 -8.15 24.24 -6.79
C ALA A 422 -7.48 22.94 -7.30
N ASP A 423 -8.10 21.79 -7.07
CA ASP A 423 -7.59 20.49 -7.52
C ASP A 423 -8.21 20.06 -8.88
N GLY A 424 -8.83 20.98 -9.62
CA GLY A 424 -9.44 20.69 -10.93
C GLY A 424 -10.77 19.94 -10.85
N TRP A 425 -11.33 19.79 -9.67
CA TRP A 425 -12.64 19.20 -9.47
C TRP A 425 -13.71 20.23 -9.82
N SER A 426 -14.41 19.98 -10.91
CA SER A 426 -15.61 20.77 -11.18
C SER A 426 -16.65 20.48 -10.11
N THR A 427 -17.51 21.46 -9.83
CA THR A 427 -18.67 21.37 -8.95
C THR A 427 -19.71 20.33 -9.39
N ALA A 428 -19.36 19.43 -10.31
CA ALA A 428 -20.20 18.31 -10.68
C ALA A 428 -20.42 17.45 -9.45
N THR A 429 -21.60 17.38 -9.00
CA THR A 429 -22.13 16.47 -8.00
C THR A 429 -21.76 15.05 -8.36
N THR A 430 -20.70 14.55 -7.75
CA THR A 430 -20.11 13.33 -8.18
C THR A 430 -20.27 12.27 -7.20
N THR A 431 -21.38 11.92 -7.21
CA THR A 431 -21.79 10.66 -6.65
C THR A 431 -21.72 9.64 -7.74
N CYS A 432 -21.31 8.48 -7.43
CA CYS A 432 -21.58 7.33 -8.23
C CYS A 432 -23.09 7.31 -8.55
N ALA A 433 -23.45 7.01 -9.81
CA ALA A 433 -24.84 7.06 -10.28
C ALA A 433 -25.80 6.21 -9.43
N ALA A 434 -25.27 5.21 -8.71
CA ALA A 434 -26.02 4.36 -7.80
C ALA A 434 -26.22 4.94 -6.38
N ALA A 435 -25.74 6.16 -6.10
CA ALA A 435 -25.95 6.77 -4.79
C ALA A 435 -27.44 7.00 -4.55
N PRO A 436 -27.98 6.63 -3.37
CA PRO A 436 -29.38 6.86 -3.07
C PRO A 436 -29.71 8.33 -3.07
N ALA A 437 -30.89 8.69 -3.59
CA ALA A 437 -31.33 10.08 -3.69
C ALA A 437 -31.51 10.72 -2.31
N GLU A 438 -31.98 9.95 -1.33
CA GLU A 438 -32.13 10.34 0.07
C GLU A 438 -31.75 9.16 0.99
N GLY A 439 -31.18 9.48 2.15
CA GLY A 439 -30.84 8.50 3.17
C GLY A 439 -29.64 7.63 2.85
N ALA A 440 -29.44 6.62 3.68
CA ALA A 440 -28.28 5.72 3.68
C ALA A 440 -28.55 4.37 2.97
N THR A 441 -29.72 4.14 2.42
CA THR A 441 -30.13 2.84 1.88
C THR A 441 -30.17 2.86 0.36
N ALA A 442 -29.55 1.86 -0.27
CA ALA A 442 -29.60 1.58 -1.70
C ALA A 442 -30.36 0.25 -1.94
N PRO A 443 -31.69 0.27 -2.08
CA PRO A 443 -32.50 -0.94 -2.12
C PRO A 443 -32.29 -1.79 -3.37
N GLN A 444 -31.83 -1.19 -4.47
CA GLN A 444 -31.53 -1.89 -5.72
C GLN A 444 -30.10 -2.45 -5.79
N ALA A 445 -29.24 -2.08 -4.84
CA ALA A 445 -27.87 -2.56 -4.82
C ALA A 445 -27.80 -4.06 -4.60
N THR A 446 -26.89 -4.72 -5.29
CA THR A 446 -26.52 -6.12 -5.02
C THR A 446 -25.07 -6.21 -4.64
N LEU A 447 -24.73 -7.12 -3.74
CA LEU A 447 -23.35 -7.39 -3.37
C LEU A 447 -23.15 -8.88 -3.09
N GLN A 448 -22.37 -9.53 -3.94
CA GLN A 448 -21.87 -10.89 -3.73
C GLN A 448 -20.51 -10.83 -3.07
N VAL A 449 -20.33 -11.58 -2.02
CA VAL A 449 -19.09 -11.71 -1.25
C VAL A 449 -18.62 -13.14 -1.29
N GLN A 450 -17.37 -13.33 -1.69
CA GLN A 450 -16.68 -14.61 -1.67
C GLN A 450 -15.38 -14.46 -0.90
N ALA A 451 -14.94 -15.54 -0.24
CA ALA A 451 -13.69 -15.55 0.51
C ALA A 451 -12.91 -16.85 0.32
N ARG A 452 -11.62 -16.79 0.61
CA ARG A 452 -10.75 -17.96 0.73
C ARG A 452 -9.58 -17.68 1.66
N VAL A 453 -9.06 -18.77 2.23
CA VAL A 453 -7.77 -18.79 2.93
C VAL A 453 -6.76 -19.51 2.04
N ILE A 454 -5.64 -18.87 1.76
CA ILE A 454 -4.48 -19.50 1.16
C ILE A 454 -3.60 -20.00 2.29
N ALA A 455 -3.31 -21.31 2.31
CA ALA A 455 -2.49 -21.94 3.35
C ALA A 455 -0.98 -21.74 3.12
N GLN A 456 -0.27 -21.73 4.24
CA GLN A 456 1.19 -21.78 4.23
C GLN A 456 1.73 -23.11 3.69
#